data_8d9f8653aefb0363c2e936f5031a8937
#
_entry.id   8d9f8653aefb0363c2e936f5031a8937
#
_cell.length_a   1.000
_cell.length_b   1.000
_cell.length_c   1.000
_cell.angle_alpha   90.00
_cell.angle_beta   90.00
_cell.angle_gamma   90.00
#
_symmetry.space_group_name_H-M   'P 1'
#
loop_
_entity.id
_entity.type
_entity.pdbx_description
1 polymer ?
#
loop_
_entity_poly.entity_id
_entity_poly.type
_entity_poly.pdbx_seq_one_letter_code
_entity_poly.pdbx_strand_id
1 'polypeptide(L)'
;MEKRLPLQQVPTPAYVIDLPALRKNGERLKYVSDNSGAHILLAQKAFSSYSVYPELAKYISGTTASGYFEAQLGYEEMGKPFGKETHVYAPAFTSEDMDKLLPICDHIIFNSIAQWKTHREKAVAFSKEHGGIPTFGLRLNPEYSEIETDLYNPCVTGSRLGIRKSDLDKELTDFYASSSDPSSRKVEGTILEGLSGLHFHTHCEQGFAPLFRTIKVIEEKFGELLMLPQITWLNLGGGHHISKDDYDRDGLISEVRRLSEKYNVTVYLEPGEAVAIDAGYLIGSVLDIVENGIKIAILDVSAACHMPDVIEMPYRPPLQDSFDADEKEYTYRLGGNTCLAGDVIGDYSFEAPLKVGSRLYFTDMAMYTMVKNNTFNGMPLPSIWILGDDGLCTLVKEFGYEDFKMRL
;
A
#
# COMPACT_ATOMS: atom_id res chain seq x y z
N MET A 1 16.58 28.59 7.30
CA MET A 1 15.21 28.95 6.83
C MET A 1 14.76 27.85 5.90
N GLU A 2 13.58 27.30 6.11
CA GLU A 2 12.98 26.33 5.19
C GLU A 2 12.79 26.95 3.80
N LYS A 3 13.17 26.22 2.75
CA LYS A 3 12.99 26.66 1.37
C LYS A 3 11.52 26.48 0.98
N ARG A 4 10.81 27.57 0.76
CA ARG A 4 9.39 27.60 0.42
C ARG A 4 9.15 28.31 -0.89
N LEU A 5 8.42 27.70 -1.81
CA LEU A 5 8.20 28.19 -3.16
C LEU A 5 6.74 27.95 -3.60
N PRO A 6 6.16 28.83 -4.42
CA PRO A 6 4.95 28.49 -5.16
C PRO A 6 5.16 27.25 -6.03
N LEU A 7 4.11 26.45 -6.24
CA LEU A 7 4.17 25.20 -7.00
C LEU A 7 4.85 25.38 -8.38
N GLN A 8 4.56 26.48 -9.05
CA GLN A 8 5.12 26.81 -10.38
C GLN A 8 6.61 27.11 -10.36
N GLN A 9 7.21 27.34 -9.19
CA GLN A 9 8.64 27.63 -9.02
C GLN A 9 9.43 26.48 -8.39
N VAL A 10 8.77 25.37 -8.03
CA VAL A 10 9.46 24.16 -7.52
C VAL A 10 10.41 23.63 -8.60
N PRO A 11 11.72 23.47 -8.33
CA PRO A 11 12.65 22.89 -9.31
C PRO A 11 12.25 21.47 -9.75
N THR A 12 12.47 21.14 -11.01
CA THR A 12 12.20 19.81 -11.56
C THR A 12 13.48 18.97 -11.68
N PRO A 13 13.41 17.65 -11.62
CA PRO A 13 12.21 16.85 -11.33
C PRO A 13 11.83 16.92 -9.82
N ALA A 14 10.55 16.88 -9.52
CA ALA A 14 10.06 16.93 -8.14
C ALA A 14 8.78 16.14 -7.91
N TYR A 15 8.71 15.42 -6.80
CA TYR A 15 7.44 14.96 -6.20
C TYR A 15 6.91 16.05 -5.27
N VAL A 16 5.63 16.31 -5.34
CA VAL A 16 4.94 17.26 -4.44
C VAL A 16 3.75 16.55 -3.82
N ILE A 17 3.76 16.40 -2.50
CA ILE A 17 2.62 15.86 -1.75
C ILE A 17 1.64 17.01 -1.49
N ASP A 18 0.39 16.84 -1.90
CA ASP A 18 -0.71 17.77 -1.64
C ASP A 18 -1.31 17.48 -0.26
N LEU A 19 -0.91 18.25 0.75
CA LEU A 19 -1.33 18.02 2.13
C LEU A 19 -2.84 18.25 2.34
N PRO A 20 -3.50 19.27 1.78
CA PRO A 20 -4.96 19.40 1.78
C PRO A 20 -5.69 18.17 1.22
N ALA A 21 -5.26 17.66 0.07
CA ALA A 21 -5.87 16.46 -0.52
C ALA A 21 -5.64 15.22 0.35
N LEU A 22 -4.43 15.06 0.90
CA LEU A 22 -4.11 13.97 1.83
C LEU A 22 -5.00 14.00 3.08
N ARG A 23 -5.26 15.20 3.64
CA ARG A 23 -6.18 15.37 4.78
C ARG A 23 -7.60 14.95 4.44
N LYS A 24 -8.11 15.35 3.28
CA LYS A 24 -9.45 14.95 2.83
C LYS A 24 -9.59 13.43 2.76
N ASN A 25 -8.58 12.72 2.28
CA ASN A 25 -8.55 11.27 2.31
C ASN A 25 -8.53 10.73 3.74
N GLY A 26 -7.67 11.30 4.60
CA GLY A 26 -7.58 10.96 6.02
C GLY A 26 -8.92 11.11 6.75
N GLU A 27 -9.65 12.20 6.53
CA GLU A 27 -10.99 12.45 7.10
C GLU A 27 -12.01 11.37 6.68
N ARG A 28 -11.96 10.93 5.42
CA ARG A 28 -12.82 9.85 4.91
C ARG A 28 -12.51 8.50 5.56
N LEU A 29 -11.23 8.20 5.72
CA LEU A 29 -10.77 7.01 6.42
C LEU A 29 -11.18 7.05 7.90
N LYS A 30 -10.98 8.19 8.55
CA LYS A 30 -11.40 8.40 9.94
C LYS A 30 -12.91 8.26 10.10
N TYR A 31 -13.71 8.76 9.17
CA TYR A 31 -15.15 8.57 9.17
C TYR A 31 -15.54 7.08 9.20
N VAL A 32 -14.88 6.25 8.39
CA VAL A 32 -15.10 4.79 8.42
C VAL A 32 -14.68 4.21 9.76
N SER A 33 -13.50 4.54 10.27
CA SER A 33 -13.00 4.06 11.57
C SER A 33 -13.94 4.43 12.71
N ASP A 34 -14.29 5.72 12.85
CA ASP A 34 -15.13 6.25 13.95
C ASP A 34 -16.55 5.61 13.94
N ASN A 35 -17.07 5.28 12.75
CA ASN A 35 -18.42 4.75 12.62
C ASN A 35 -18.48 3.21 12.59
N SER A 36 -17.38 2.52 12.38
CA SER A 36 -17.38 1.05 12.32
C SER A 36 -16.62 0.40 13.47
N GLY A 37 -15.70 1.11 14.11
CA GLY A 37 -14.72 0.55 15.03
C GLY A 37 -13.54 -0.14 14.33
N ALA A 38 -13.42 -0.04 13.00
CA ALA A 38 -12.27 -0.58 12.29
C ALA A 38 -10.98 0.17 12.63
N HIS A 39 -9.90 -0.56 12.79
CA HIS A 39 -8.55 0.02 12.81
C HIS A 39 -8.02 0.13 11.39
N ILE A 40 -7.60 1.32 10.99
CA ILE A 40 -7.10 1.58 9.63
C ILE A 40 -5.59 1.78 9.68
N LEU A 41 -4.87 1.00 8.87
CA LEU A 41 -3.41 1.00 8.78
C LEU A 41 -2.97 1.48 7.40
N LEU A 42 -2.00 2.38 7.34
CA LEU A 42 -1.36 2.75 6.08
C LEU A 42 -0.51 1.60 5.56
N ALA A 43 -0.79 1.08 4.37
CA ALA A 43 0.10 0.15 3.68
C ALA A 43 1.29 0.90 3.07
N GLN A 44 2.46 0.82 3.73
CA GLN A 44 3.67 1.57 3.38
C GLN A 44 4.22 1.24 1.99
N LYS A 45 3.97 0.02 1.48
CA LYS A 45 4.35 -0.37 0.11
C LYS A 45 3.80 0.56 -0.97
N ALA A 46 2.67 1.22 -0.71
CA ALA A 46 2.09 2.19 -1.64
C ALA A 46 2.56 3.62 -1.36
N PHE A 47 2.71 3.98 -0.08
CA PHE A 47 3.04 5.34 0.35
C PHE A 47 3.85 5.33 1.64
N SER A 48 5.12 5.73 1.58
CA SER A 48 6.05 5.77 2.72
C SER A 48 6.63 7.16 2.99
N SER A 49 5.94 8.21 2.59
CA SER A 49 6.40 9.59 2.80
C SER A 49 6.24 9.99 4.26
N TYR A 50 7.15 9.54 5.11
CA TYR A 50 7.09 9.69 6.56
C TYR A 50 7.04 11.15 7.03
N SER A 51 7.48 12.10 6.23
CA SER A 51 7.36 13.54 6.54
C SER A 51 5.92 14.02 6.77
N VAL A 52 4.92 13.27 6.28
CA VAL A 52 3.50 13.56 6.51
C VAL A 52 2.84 12.59 7.50
N TYR A 53 3.58 11.67 8.11
CA TYR A 53 3.05 10.76 9.12
C TYR A 53 2.48 11.48 10.36
N PRO A 54 3.08 12.60 10.85
CA PRO A 54 2.45 13.37 11.92
C PRO A 54 1.04 13.88 11.60
N GLU A 55 0.76 14.16 10.31
CA GLU A 55 -0.58 14.51 9.87
C GLU A 55 -1.49 13.29 9.80
N LEU A 56 -1.03 12.20 9.18
CA LEU A 56 -1.79 10.97 9.01
C LEU A 56 -2.14 10.30 10.36
N ALA A 57 -1.28 10.41 11.37
CA ALA A 57 -1.53 9.87 12.71
C ALA A 57 -2.80 10.42 13.37
N LYS A 58 -3.36 11.53 12.89
CA LYS A 58 -4.63 12.09 13.35
C LYS A 58 -5.84 11.30 12.84
N TYR A 59 -5.69 10.51 11.78
CA TYR A 59 -6.78 9.91 11.04
C TYR A 59 -6.77 8.38 11.05
N ILE A 60 -5.59 7.77 11.21
CA ILE A 60 -5.40 6.32 11.10
C ILE A 60 -4.81 5.70 12.37
N SER A 61 -4.93 4.39 12.50
CA SER A 61 -4.52 3.63 13.68
C SER A 61 -3.04 3.23 13.67
N GLY A 62 -2.39 3.20 12.51
CA GLY A 62 -1.00 2.79 12.42
C GLY A 62 -0.54 2.55 10.98
N THR A 63 0.49 1.71 10.85
CA THR A 63 1.08 1.30 9.57
C THR A 63 1.10 -0.21 9.42
N THR A 64 1.08 -0.69 8.17
CA THR A 64 1.39 -2.08 7.84
C THR A 64 2.53 -2.13 6.84
N ALA A 65 3.48 -3.00 7.11
CA ALA A 65 4.75 -3.16 6.40
C ALA A 65 4.79 -4.45 5.58
N SER A 66 5.60 -4.46 4.53
CA SER A 66 5.87 -5.63 3.68
C SER A 66 7.25 -6.23 3.94
N GLY A 67 7.99 -5.71 4.90
CA GLY A 67 9.31 -6.17 5.32
C GLY A 67 9.88 -5.34 6.47
N TYR A 68 11.06 -5.75 6.96
CA TYR A 68 11.65 -5.15 8.16
C TYR A 68 11.88 -3.63 8.04
N PHE A 69 12.41 -3.14 6.93
CA PHE A 69 12.71 -1.69 6.84
C PHE A 69 11.46 -0.82 6.82
N GLU A 70 10.36 -1.28 6.19
CA GLU A 70 9.09 -0.59 6.30
C GLU A 70 8.54 -0.63 7.73
N ALA A 71 8.63 -1.79 8.41
CA ALA A 71 8.18 -1.93 9.80
C ALA A 71 8.98 -1.00 10.73
N GLN A 72 10.31 -0.93 10.57
CA GLN A 72 11.15 -0.01 11.33
C GLN A 72 10.76 1.44 11.09
N LEU A 73 10.56 1.84 9.82
CA LEU A 73 10.11 3.19 9.47
C LEU A 73 8.76 3.51 10.11
N GLY A 74 7.79 2.60 10.00
CA GLY A 74 6.47 2.77 10.61
C GLY A 74 6.55 2.90 12.12
N TYR A 75 7.34 2.07 12.79
CA TYR A 75 7.56 2.12 14.22
C TYR A 75 8.23 3.43 14.68
N GLU A 76 9.30 3.85 13.99
CA GLU A 76 10.08 5.04 14.37
C GLU A 76 9.30 6.34 14.12
N GLU A 77 8.58 6.45 12.99
CA GLU A 77 7.98 7.70 12.52
C GLU A 77 6.47 7.81 12.81
N MET A 78 5.79 6.71 13.14
CA MET A 78 4.37 6.71 13.49
C MET A 78 4.07 5.97 14.80
N GLY A 79 4.56 4.76 14.98
CA GLY A 79 4.29 3.93 16.13
C GLY A 79 4.75 4.60 17.43
N LYS A 80 6.04 4.76 17.60
CA LYS A 80 6.66 5.31 18.80
C LYS A 80 6.28 6.76 19.10
N PRO A 81 6.29 7.71 18.11
CA PRO A 81 5.96 9.11 18.38
C PRO A 81 4.49 9.36 18.74
N PHE A 82 3.57 8.58 18.16
CA PHE A 82 2.12 8.84 18.28
C PHE A 82 1.34 7.73 18.94
N GLY A 83 2.01 6.68 19.46
CA GLY A 83 1.35 5.53 20.10
C GLY A 83 0.46 4.76 19.12
N LYS A 84 0.92 4.58 17.88
CA LYS A 84 0.19 3.92 16.79
C LYS A 84 0.74 2.51 16.56
N GLU A 85 -0.12 1.64 16.01
CA GLU A 85 0.23 0.25 15.75
C GLU A 85 1.20 0.09 14.57
N THR A 86 2.08 -0.92 14.65
CA THR A 86 2.98 -1.35 13.57
C THR A 86 2.70 -2.81 13.27
N HIS A 87 2.19 -3.09 12.08
CA HIS A 87 1.92 -4.44 11.59
C HIS A 87 2.92 -4.82 10.50
N VAL A 88 3.13 -6.12 10.30
CA VAL A 88 3.94 -6.61 9.19
C VAL A 88 3.39 -7.92 8.62
N TYR A 89 3.38 -7.98 7.29
CA TYR A 89 3.19 -9.19 6.51
C TYR A 89 4.25 -9.30 5.43
N ALA A 90 4.92 -10.45 5.33
CA ALA A 90 5.78 -10.76 4.18
C ALA A 90 5.56 -12.21 3.73
N PRO A 91 5.87 -12.55 2.46
CA PRO A 91 5.79 -13.93 1.96
C PRO A 91 6.67 -14.92 2.72
N ALA A 92 7.78 -14.43 3.29
CA ALA A 92 8.65 -15.20 4.17
C ALA A 92 9.47 -14.25 5.05
N PHE A 93 9.83 -14.73 6.25
CA PHE A 93 10.74 -14.07 7.19
C PHE A 93 11.98 -14.94 7.42
N THR A 94 13.14 -14.33 7.51
CA THR A 94 14.34 -14.98 8.03
C THR A 94 14.31 -14.97 9.57
N SER A 95 15.19 -15.77 10.20
CA SER A 95 15.33 -15.71 11.67
C SER A 95 15.83 -14.35 12.14
N GLU A 96 16.68 -13.68 11.34
CA GLU A 96 17.18 -12.34 11.62
C GLU A 96 16.05 -11.28 11.50
N ASP A 97 15.17 -11.40 10.50
CA ASP A 97 13.99 -10.52 10.42
C ASP A 97 13.13 -10.65 11.67
N MET A 98 12.86 -11.88 12.11
CA MET A 98 12.07 -12.12 13.32
C MET A 98 12.69 -11.51 14.58
N ASP A 99 14.03 -11.57 14.73
CA ASP A 99 14.72 -10.93 15.85
C ASP A 99 14.51 -9.41 15.89
N LYS A 100 14.41 -8.79 14.73
CA LYS A 100 14.24 -7.34 14.58
C LYS A 100 12.77 -6.92 14.63
N LEU A 101 11.85 -7.74 14.14
CA LEU A 101 10.41 -7.44 14.05
C LEU A 101 9.69 -7.63 15.38
N LEU A 102 10.03 -8.67 16.14
CA LEU A 102 9.36 -8.99 17.42
C LEU A 102 9.31 -7.79 18.39
N PRO A 103 10.37 -6.99 18.57
CA PRO A 103 10.34 -5.88 19.52
C PRO A 103 9.63 -4.60 19.04
N ILE A 104 9.26 -4.50 17.75
CA ILE A 104 8.72 -3.27 17.16
C ILE A 104 7.32 -3.41 16.56
N CYS A 105 6.83 -4.65 16.38
CA CYS A 105 5.52 -4.89 15.79
C CYS A 105 4.47 -5.22 16.85
N ASP A 106 3.23 -4.81 16.60
CA ASP A 106 2.05 -5.20 17.35
C ASP A 106 1.44 -6.49 16.80
N HIS A 107 1.44 -6.64 15.48
CA HIS A 107 0.98 -7.84 14.79
C HIS A 107 1.98 -8.31 13.72
N ILE A 108 2.26 -9.63 13.70
CA ILE A 108 3.08 -10.27 12.67
C ILE A 108 2.25 -11.36 11.98
N ILE A 109 2.13 -11.26 10.66
CA ILE A 109 1.26 -12.11 9.85
C ILE A 109 2.12 -13.04 8.99
N PHE A 110 1.95 -14.35 9.20
CA PHE A 110 2.67 -15.38 8.47
C PHE A 110 1.95 -15.79 7.20
N ASN A 111 2.71 -16.02 6.16
CA ASN A 111 2.21 -16.38 4.84
C ASN A 111 1.92 -17.88 4.70
N SER A 112 2.59 -18.74 5.48
CA SER A 112 2.46 -20.19 5.37
C SER A 112 2.58 -20.88 6.71
N ILE A 113 2.03 -22.08 6.78
CA ILE A 113 2.12 -22.96 7.95
C ILE A 113 3.59 -23.31 8.26
N ALA A 114 4.40 -23.52 7.23
CA ALA A 114 5.82 -23.83 7.40
C ALA A 114 6.56 -22.65 8.07
N GLN A 115 6.30 -21.41 7.65
CA GLN A 115 6.86 -20.23 8.28
C GLN A 115 6.41 -20.08 9.73
N TRP A 116 5.13 -20.30 10.01
CA TRP A 116 4.62 -20.28 11.38
C TRP A 116 5.30 -21.36 12.24
N LYS A 117 5.38 -22.62 11.79
CA LYS A 117 6.06 -23.71 12.51
C LYS A 117 7.52 -23.36 12.81
N THR A 118 8.22 -22.74 11.86
CA THR A 118 9.63 -22.38 12.01
C THR A 118 9.86 -21.35 13.12
N HIS A 119 8.96 -20.36 13.23
CA HIS A 119 9.17 -19.21 14.11
C HIS A 119 8.32 -19.25 15.39
N ARG A 120 7.33 -20.13 15.48
CA ARG A 120 6.30 -20.13 16.53
C ARG A 120 6.87 -20.14 17.95
N GLU A 121 7.80 -21.05 18.22
CA GLU A 121 8.33 -21.24 19.58
C GLU A 121 8.96 -19.93 20.09
N LYS A 122 9.84 -19.32 19.29
CA LYS A 122 10.49 -18.06 19.60
C LYS A 122 9.49 -16.91 19.70
N ALA A 123 8.59 -16.81 18.73
CA ALA A 123 7.59 -15.74 18.66
C ALA A 123 6.65 -15.75 19.86
N VAL A 124 6.11 -16.93 20.20
CA VAL A 124 5.19 -17.06 21.35
C VAL A 124 5.91 -16.85 22.68
N ALA A 125 7.15 -17.33 22.82
CA ALA A 125 7.95 -17.07 24.04
C ALA A 125 8.17 -15.57 24.22
N PHE A 126 8.63 -14.87 23.16
CA PHE A 126 8.83 -13.42 23.18
C PHE A 126 7.55 -12.68 23.57
N SER A 127 6.44 -12.98 22.92
CA SER A 127 5.14 -12.32 23.19
C SER A 127 4.72 -12.51 24.64
N LYS A 128 4.84 -13.71 25.21
CA LYS A 128 4.51 -13.98 26.63
C LYS A 128 5.34 -13.15 27.59
N GLU A 129 6.62 -12.96 27.31
CA GLU A 129 7.53 -12.16 28.12
C GLU A 129 7.24 -10.65 28.02
N HIS A 130 6.58 -10.22 26.93
CA HIS A 130 6.28 -8.80 26.64
C HIS A 130 4.78 -8.46 26.72
N GLY A 131 4.05 -9.12 27.64
CA GLY A 131 2.65 -8.80 27.91
C GLY A 131 1.65 -9.21 26.85
N GLY A 132 2.02 -10.16 25.98
CA GLY A 132 1.15 -10.67 24.92
C GLY A 132 1.29 -9.96 23.57
N ILE A 133 2.34 -9.13 23.40
CA ILE A 133 2.64 -8.39 22.16
C ILE A 133 4.05 -8.79 21.67
N PRO A 134 4.26 -9.00 20.35
CA PRO A 134 3.26 -8.99 19.28
C PRO A 134 2.29 -10.17 19.34
N THR A 135 1.14 -10.02 18.67
CA THR A 135 0.24 -11.12 18.36
C THR A 135 0.47 -11.62 16.92
N PHE A 136 0.00 -12.83 16.62
CA PHE A 136 0.34 -13.51 15.38
C PHE A 136 -0.90 -13.92 14.60
N GLY A 137 -0.80 -13.81 13.27
CA GLY A 137 -1.86 -14.22 12.36
C GLY A 137 -1.38 -15.01 11.15
N LEU A 138 -2.35 -15.56 10.43
CA LEU A 138 -2.12 -16.23 9.15
C LEU A 138 -2.81 -15.46 8.01
N ARG A 139 -2.10 -15.30 6.90
CA ARG A 139 -2.73 -14.82 5.67
C ARG A 139 -3.43 -15.98 4.98
N LEU A 140 -4.72 -15.78 4.70
CA LEU A 140 -5.57 -16.74 4.00
C LEU A 140 -5.59 -16.42 2.49
N ASN A 141 -5.60 -17.46 1.68
CA ASN A 141 -5.92 -17.37 0.26
C ASN A 141 -7.30 -18.00 0.04
N PRO A 142 -8.34 -17.21 -0.20
CA PRO A 142 -9.68 -17.73 -0.43
C PRO A 142 -9.85 -18.40 -1.80
N GLU A 143 -8.83 -18.36 -2.66
CA GLU A 143 -8.91 -18.82 -4.06
C GLU A 143 -10.08 -18.13 -4.80
N TYR A 144 -10.30 -16.87 -4.46
CA TYR A 144 -11.31 -15.99 -5.02
C TYR A 144 -10.80 -14.55 -5.07
N SER A 145 -10.90 -13.94 -6.23
CA SER A 145 -10.63 -12.52 -6.47
C SER A 145 -11.36 -12.10 -7.75
N GLU A 146 -11.77 -10.85 -7.82
CA GLU A 146 -12.44 -10.27 -8.99
C GLU A 146 -11.49 -9.40 -9.82
N ILE A 147 -10.19 -9.51 -9.59
CA ILE A 147 -9.17 -8.83 -10.39
C ILE A 147 -9.02 -9.58 -11.72
N GLU A 148 -9.25 -8.88 -12.82
CA GLU A 148 -9.18 -9.48 -14.18
C GLU A 148 -7.75 -9.78 -14.61
N THR A 149 -6.79 -8.97 -14.19
CA THR A 149 -5.39 -9.13 -14.58
C THR A 149 -4.66 -10.06 -13.61
N ASP A 150 -4.23 -11.22 -14.08
CA ASP A 150 -3.55 -12.24 -13.25
C ASP A 150 -2.34 -11.72 -12.51
N LEU A 151 -1.61 -10.76 -13.08
CA LEU A 151 -0.44 -10.14 -12.44
C LEU A 151 -0.76 -9.49 -11.07
N TYR A 152 -1.98 -8.98 -10.90
CA TYR A 152 -2.44 -8.31 -9.67
C TYR A 152 -3.35 -9.18 -8.82
N ASN A 153 -3.75 -10.34 -9.34
CA ASN A 153 -4.63 -11.26 -8.63
C ASN A 153 -3.82 -12.15 -7.66
N PRO A 154 -3.85 -11.90 -6.34
CA PRO A 154 -3.08 -12.67 -5.36
C PRO A 154 -3.63 -14.08 -5.13
N CYS A 155 -4.76 -14.43 -5.75
CA CYS A 155 -5.46 -15.70 -5.54
C CYS A 155 -5.36 -16.65 -6.74
N VAL A 156 -4.66 -16.28 -7.82
CA VAL A 156 -4.48 -17.16 -9.00
C VAL A 156 -3.71 -18.43 -8.67
N THR A 157 -3.89 -19.45 -9.49
CA THR A 157 -3.05 -20.66 -9.45
C THR A 157 -1.58 -20.28 -9.60
N GLY A 158 -0.73 -20.81 -8.71
CA GLY A 158 0.69 -20.48 -8.67
C GLY A 158 1.03 -19.22 -7.82
N SER A 159 0.03 -18.51 -7.27
CA SER A 159 0.30 -17.45 -6.29
C SER A 159 1.01 -18.01 -5.06
N ARG A 160 2.06 -17.30 -4.62
CA ARG A 160 2.79 -17.60 -3.39
C ARG A 160 2.15 -17.00 -2.14
N LEU A 161 1.01 -16.29 -2.28
CA LEU A 161 0.46 -15.44 -1.23
C LEU A 161 -0.72 -16.09 -0.51
N GLY A 162 -0.53 -16.36 0.78
CA GLY A 162 -1.56 -16.88 1.67
C GLY A 162 -1.76 -18.39 1.60
N ILE A 163 -2.42 -18.92 2.62
CA ILE A 163 -2.68 -20.35 2.84
C ILE A 163 -4.05 -20.69 2.28
N ARG A 164 -4.11 -21.69 1.40
CA ARG A 164 -5.39 -22.20 0.88
C ARG A 164 -6.08 -23.07 1.92
N LYS A 165 -7.41 -23.13 1.82
CA LYS A 165 -8.23 -23.97 2.73
C LYS A 165 -7.77 -25.43 2.73
N SER A 166 -7.52 -25.99 1.54
CA SER A 166 -7.10 -27.38 1.39
C SER A 166 -5.76 -27.72 2.06
N ASP A 167 -4.83 -26.76 2.14
CA ASP A 167 -3.54 -26.97 2.79
C ASP A 167 -3.67 -26.82 4.31
N LEU A 168 -4.51 -25.92 4.77
CA LEU A 168 -4.82 -25.76 6.18
C LEU A 168 -5.58 -26.98 6.74
N ASP A 169 -6.54 -27.52 6.00
CA ASP A 169 -7.32 -28.68 6.41
C ASP A 169 -6.50 -29.93 6.62
N LYS A 170 -5.45 -30.15 5.81
CA LYS A 170 -4.50 -31.26 6.02
C LYS A 170 -3.83 -31.19 7.39
N GLU A 171 -3.47 -29.98 7.82
CA GLU A 171 -2.82 -29.74 9.11
C GLU A 171 -3.80 -29.77 10.30
N LEU A 172 -5.09 -29.60 10.03
CA LEU A 172 -6.14 -29.49 11.04
C LEU A 172 -7.08 -30.71 11.06
N THR A 173 -6.74 -31.79 10.40
CA THR A 173 -7.61 -33.01 10.33
C THR A 173 -8.03 -33.48 11.73
N ASP A 174 -7.07 -33.67 12.64
CA ASP A 174 -7.35 -34.12 14.01
C ASP A 174 -8.08 -33.06 14.83
N PHE A 175 -7.79 -31.76 14.58
CA PHE A 175 -8.48 -30.65 15.22
C PHE A 175 -9.96 -30.64 14.86
N TYR A 176 -10.31 -30.79 13.59
CA TYR A 176 -11.71 -30.83 13.15
C TYR A 176 -12.43 -32.09 13.66
N ALA A 177 -11.72 -33.23 13.77
CA ALA A 177 -12.27 -34.47 14.30
C ALA A 177 -12.50 -34.43 15.84
N SER A 178 -11.87 -33.49 16.56
CA SER A 178 -11.90 -33.45 18.04
C SER A 178 -13.27 -33.03 18.58
N SER A 179 -14.06 -32.24 17.85
CA SER A 179 -15.43 -31.85 18.21
C SER A 179 -16.21 -31.37 16.99
N SER A 180 -17.49 -31.67 16.95
CA SER A 180 -18.43 -31.07 15.97
C SER A 180 -18.72 -29.61 16.24
N ASP A 181 -18.59 -29.14 17.48
CA ASP A 181 -18.72 -27.73 17.86
C ASP A 181 -17.35 -27.02 17.76
N PRO A 182 -17.18 -26.05 16.87
CA PRO A 182 -15.92 -25.31 16.72
C PRO A 182 -15.44 -24.66 18.03
N SER A 183 -16.34 -24.13 18.85
CA SER A 183 -16.01 -23.44 20.09
C SER A 183 -15.44 -24.39 21.17
N SER A 184 -15.71 -25.68 21.04
CA SER A 184 -15.26 -26.73 21.98
C SER A 184 -13.97 -27.43 21.54
N ARG A 185 -13.42 -27.08 20.37
CA ARG A 185 -12.17 -27.67 19.85
C ARG A 185 -10.96 -27.18 20.63
N LYS A 186 -10.06 -28.07 20.99
CA LYS A 186 -8.83 -27.74 21.70
C LYS A 186 -7.76 -27.31 20.72
N VAL A 187 -7.27 -26.10 20.92
CA VAL A 187 -6.21 -25.49 20.08
C VAL A 187 -4.82 -25.89 20.52
N GLU A 188 -4.65 -26.20 21.81
CA GLU A 188 -3.37 -26.60 22.41
C GLU A 188 -2.77 -27.82 21.69
N GLY A 189 -1.50 -27.76 21.36
CA GLY A 189 -0.78 -28.80 20.61
C GLY A 189 -1.04 -28.78 19.09
N THR A 190 -1.96 -27.94 18.60
CA THR A 190 -2.22 -27.81 17.16
C THR A 190 -1.35 -26.72 16.53
N ILE A 191 -1.45 -26.60 15.20
CA ILE A 191 -0.80 -25.50 14.46
C ILE A 191 -1.43 -24.11 14.78
N LEU A 192 -2.64 -24.09 15.33
CA LEU A 192 -3.33 -22.86 15.67
C LEU A 192 -2.90 -22.27 17.01
N GLU A 193 -2.16 -23.01 17.82
CA GLU A 193 -1.67 -22.54 19.11
C GLU A 193 -0.74 -21.34 18.94
N GLY A 194 -1.05 -20.24 19.63
CA GLY A 194 -0.34 -18.96 19.58
C GLY A 194 -0.83 -18.02 18.49
N LEU A 195 -1.74 -18.47 17.60
CA LEU A 195 -2.37 -17.59 16.62
C LEU A 195 -3.59 -16.89 17.23
N SER A 196 -3.73 -15.61 16.94
CA SER A 196 -4.84 -14.77 17.41
C SER A 196 -5.50 -13.95 16.30
N GLY A 197 -5.07 -14.12 15.05
CA GLY A 197 -5.67 -13.38 13.96
C GLY A 197 -5.62 -14.04 12.60
N LEU A 198 -6.50 -13.57 11.74
CA LEU A 198 -6.58 -13.96 10.34
C LEU A 198 -6.50 -12.71 9.46
N HIS A 199 -5.88 -12.85 8.30
CA HIS A 199 -5.70 -11.79 7.34
C HIS A 199 -5.99 -12.29 5.93
N PHE A 200 -6.54 -11.47 5.07
CA PHE A 200 -6.57 -11.68 3.63
C PHE A 200 -6.39 -10.36 2.88
N HIS A 201 -5.91 -10.45 1.65
CA HIS A 201 -5.78 -9.30 0.75
C HIS A 201 -5.97 -9.80 -0.67
N THR A 202 -7.06 -9.42 -1.32
CA THR A 202 -7.55 -10.00 -2.58
C THR A 202 -7.94 -8.95 -3.61
N HIS A 203 -7.75 -7.66 -3.31
CA HIS A 203 -8.22 -6.54 -4.13
C HIS A 203 -7.08 -5.67 -4.64
N CYS A 204 -7.32 -5.04 -5.77
CA CYS A 204 -6.56 -3.95 -6.35
C CYS A 204 -7.55 -3.03 -7.07
N GLU A 205 -7.57 -1.75 -6.71
CA GLU A 205 -8.38 -0.69 -7.33
C GLU A 205 -9.89 -0.98 -7.43
N GLN A 206 -10.48 -1.59 -6.39
CA GLN A 206 -11.88 -2.00 -6.42
C GLN A 206 -12.76 -1.20 -5.45
N GLY A 207 -14.08 -1.31 -5.65
CA GLY A 207 -15.09 -0.78 -4.75
C GLY A 207 -15.42 -1.72 -3.57
N PHE A 208 -16.47 -1.38 -2.80
CA PHE A 208 -16.89 -2.19 -1.66
C PHE A 208 -17.56 -3.52 -2.08
N ALA A 209 -18.31 -3.55 -3.16
CA ALA A 209 -19.08 -4.74 -3.53
C ALA A 209 -18.22 -6.00 -3.77
N PRO A 210 -17.04 -5.95 -4.45
CA PRO A 210 -16.10 -7.07 -4.51
C PRO A 210 -15.59 -7.51 -3.13
N LEU A 211 -15.26 -6.58 -2.23
CA LEU A 211 -14.86 -6.90 -0.86
C LEU A 211 -15.96 -7.65 -0.12
N PHE A 212 -17.20 -7.18 -0.21
CA PHE A 212 -18.36 -7.85 0.40
C PHE A 212 -18.50 -9.30 -0.08
N ARG A 213 -18.36 -9.55 -1.39
CA ARG A 213 -18.43 -10.93 -1.92
C ARG A 213 -17.24 -11.77 -1.46
N THR A 214 -16.04 -11.21 -1.38
CA THR A 214 -14.87 -11.90 -0.83
C THR A 214 -15.07 -12.28 0.63
N ILE A 215 -15.63 -11.39 1.45
CA ILE A 215 -15.95 -11.70 2.86
C ILE A 215 -16.88 -12.91 2.95
N LYS A 216 -17.89 -13.05 2.09
CA LYS A 216 -18.75 -14.23 2.07
C LYS A 216 -17.97 -15.51 1.78
N VAL A 217 -17.02 -15.48 0.85
CA VAL A 217 -16.15 -16.63 0.56
C VAL A 217 -15.23 -16.94 1.75
N ILE A 218 -14.69 -15.93 2.42
CA ILE A 218 -13.90 -16.11 3.65
C ILE A 218 -14.75 -16.74 4.75
N GLU A 219 -15.97 -16.27 4.97
CA GLU A 219 -16.88 -16.84 5.97
C GLU A 219 -17.24 -18.29 5.63
N GLU A 220 -17.50 -18.62 4.36
CA GLU A 220 -17.80 -19.97 3.91
C GLU A 220 -16.62 -20.92 4.13
N LYS A 221 -15.41 -20.51 3.74
CA LYS A 221 -14.22 -21.38 3.80
C LYS A 221 -13.56 -21.43 5.18
N PHE A 222 -13.53 -20.29 5.90
CA PHE A 222 -12.75 -20.13 7.13
C PHE A 222 -13.56 -19.67 8.34
N GLY A 223 -14.89 -19.60 8.23
CA GLY A 223 -15.77 -19.12 9.30
C GLY A 223 -15.63 -19.91 10.60
N GLU A 224 -15.36 -21.24 10.52
CA GLU A 224 -15.12 -22.04 11.71
C GLU A 224 -13.86 -21.61 12.50
N LEU A 225 -12.84 -21.09 11.81
CA LEU A 225 -11.65 -20.54 12.48
C LEU A 225 -11.94 -19.20 13.13
N LEU A 226 -12.78 -18.36 12.50
CA LEU A 226 -13.22 -17.08 13.06
C LEU A 226 -14.07 -17.25 14.33
N MET A 227 -14.67 -18.43 14.54
CA MET A 227 -15.45 -18.74 15.75
C MET A 227 -14.55 -19.20 16.92
N LEU A 228 -13.27 -19.41 16.72
CA LEU A 228 -12.36 -19.84 17.78
C LEU A 228 -12.10 -18.68 18.77
N PRO A 229 -12.22 -18.93 20.10
CA PRO A 229 -12.11 -17.87 21.09
C PRO A 229 -10.76 -17.12 21.11
N GLN A 230 -9.68 -17.76 20.67
CA GLN A 230 -8.37 -17.11 20.59
C GLN A 230 -8.20 -16.20 19.36
N ILE A 231 -9.08 -16.29 18.36
CA ILE A 231 -9.06 -15.36 17.21
C ILE A 231 -9.75 -14.08 17.63
N THR A 232 -8.96 -13.04 17.83
CA THR A 232 -9.38 -11.76 18.37
C THR A 232 -9.34 -10.64 17.35
N TRP A 233 -8.78 -10.89 16.17
CA TRP A 233 -8.74 -9.91 15.09
C TRP A 233 -8.84 -10.53 13.69
N LEU A 234 -9.43 -9.76 12.78
CA LEU A 234 -9.56 -10.07 11.36
C LEU A 234 -9.12 -8.86 10.54
N ASN A 235 -8.12 -9.06 9.68
CA ASN A 235 -7.61 -8.04 8.79
C ASN A 235 -8.11 -8.31 7.37
N LEU A 236 -8.87 -7.37 6.81
CA LEU A 236 -9.48 -7.48 5.48
C LEU A 236 -8.54 -7.04 4.36
N GLY A 237 -7.30 -6.63 4.69
CA GLY A 237 -6.35 -6.09 3.72
C GLY A 237 -6.73 -4.73 3.16
N GLY A 238 -6.24 -4.43 1.98
CA GLY A 238 -6.49 -3.19 1.25
C GLY A 238 -6.86 -3.46 -0.20
N GLY A 239 -6.52 -2.52 -1.09
CA GLY A 239 -6.77 -2.62 -2.53
C GLY A 239 -8.19 -2.19 -2.93
N HIS A 240 -8.91 -1.51 -2.04
CA HIS A 240 -10.18 -0.88 -2.35
C HIS A 240 -10.15 0.62 -2.01
N HIS A 241 -10.82 1.41 -2.85
CA HIS A 241 -10.69 2.86 -2.89
C HIS A 241 -11.59 3.58 -1.89
N ILE A 242 -11.42 3.34 -0.59
CA ILE A 242 -12.27 3.85 0.51
C ILE A 242 -12.45 5.38 0.44
N SER A 243 -11.43 6.10 0.01
CA SER A 243 -11.42 7.57 -0.04
C SER A 243 -12.03 8.16 -1.32
N LYS A 244 -12.35 7.37 -2.36
CA LYS A 244 -13.06 7.88 -3.55
C LYS A 244 -14.46 8.35 -3.23
N ASP A 245 -14.96 9.35 -3.96
CA ASP A 245 -16.29 9.95 -3.71
C ASP A 245 -17.45 8.96 -3.90
N ASP A 246 -17.33 8.06 -4.87
CA ASP A 246 -18.33 7.05 -5.24
C ASP A 246 -18.23 5.72 -4.45
N TYR A 247 -17.29 5.61 -3.51
CA TYR A 247 -17.13 4.41 -2.69
C TYR A 247 -18.26 4.28 -1.66
N ASP A 248 -18.88 3.10 -1.55
CA ASP A 248 -19.91 2.77 -0.56
C ASP A 248 -19.31 2.57 0.84
N ARG A 249 -19.04 3.68 1.53
CA ARG A 249 -18.52 3.68 2.90
C ARG A 249 -19.52 3.17 3.92
N ASP A 250 -20.80 3.43 3.73
CA ASP A 250 -21.86 2.99 4.66
C ASP A 250 -22.05 1.48 4.59
N GLY A 251 -21.94 0.89 3.40
CA GLY A 251 -21.89 -0.56 3.22
C GLY A 251 -20.69 -1.18 3.94
N LEU A 252 -19.51 -0.59 3.79
CA LEU A 252 -18.29 -1.04 4.50
C LEU A 252 -18.45 -0.95 6.02
N ILE A 253 -18.95 0.18 6.55
CA ILE A 253 -19.19 0.39 7.97
C ILE A 253 -20.14 -0.69 8.54
N SER A 254 -21.23 -0.94 7.83
CA SER A 254 -22.21 -1.94 8.22
C SER A 254 -21.62 -3.35 8.27
N GLU A 255 -20.81 -3.71 7.28
CA GLU A 255 -20.19 -5.02 7.19
C GLU A 255 -19.08 -5.22 8.24
N VAL A 256 -18.27 -4.20 8.50
CA VAL A 256 -17.25 -4.23 9.58
C VAL A 256 -17.92 -4.44 10.94
N ARG A 257 -19.00 -3.71 11.25
CA ARG A 257 -19.76 -3.91 12.49
C ARG A 257 -20.30 -5.32 12.59
N ARG A 258 -20.91 -5.84 11.52
CA ARG A 258 -21.45 -7.20 11.47
C ARG A 258 -20.36 -8.25 11.77
N LEU A 259 -19.18 -8.11 11.16
CA LEU A 259 -18.07 -9.05 11.39
C LEU A 259 -17.55 -8.97 12.83
N SER A 260 -17.35 -7.76 13.35
CA SER A 260 -16.90 -7.53 14.73
C SER A 260 -17.87 -8.12 15.75
N GLU A 261 -19.17 -7.89 15.59
CA GLU A 261 -20.21 -8.43 16.48
C GLU A 261 -20.34 -9.95 16.36
N LYS A 262 -20.36 -10.49 15.12
CA LYS A 262 -20.56 -11.92 14.88
C LYS A 262 -19.42 -12.78 15.42
N TYR A 263 -18.19 -12.34 15.26
CA TYR A 263 -17.00 -13.12 15.59
C TYR A 263 -16.26 -12.62 16.83
N ASN A 264 -16.72 -11.52 17.42
CA ASN A 264 -16.05 -10.86 18.55
C ASN A 264 -14.59 -10.54 18.25
N VAL A 265 -14.34 -9.91 17.10
CA VAL A 265 -13.00 -9.57 16.60
C VAL A 265 -12.84 -8.07 16.36
N THR A 266 -11.62 -7.56 16.55
CA THR A 266 -11.22 -6.26 16.00
C THR A 266 -11.01 -6.41 14.50
N VAL A 267 -11.59 -5.52 13.70
CA VAL A 267 -11.43 -5.53 12.26
C VAL A 267 -10.38 -4.50 11.84
N TYR A 268 -9.44 -4.94 10.99
CA TYR A 268 -8.39 -4.10 10.41
C TYR A 268 -8.59 -3.92 8.91
N LEU A 269 -8.21 -2.74 8.41
CA LEU A 269 -8.16 -2.38 6.99
C LEU A 269 -6.77 -1.83 6.67
N GLU A 270 -6.21 -2.18 5.50
CA GLU A 270 -4.86 -1.78 5.08
C GLU A 270 -4.87 -0.97 3.77
N PRO A 271 -5.56 0.19 3.71
CA PRO A 271 -5.47 1.04 2.53
C PRO A 271 -4.03 1.52 2.32
N GLY A 272 -3.58 1.45 1.08
CA GLY A 272 -2.33 2.05 0.64
C GLY A 272 -2.63 3.22 -0.26
N GLU A 273 -3.03 2.93 -1.48
CA GLU A 273 -3.43 3.88 -2.50
C GLU A 273 -4.52 4.84 -2.01
N ALA A 274 -5.58 4.32 -1.39
CA ALA A 274 -6.68 5.14 -0.89
C ALA A 274 -6.27 6.19 0.17
N VAL A 275 -5.09 6.07 0.80
CA VAL A 275 -4.56 7.11 1.69
C VAL A 275 -4.07 8.32 0.89
N ALA A 276 -3.43 8.10 -0.25
CA ALA A 276 -2.70 9.12 -1.00
C ALA A 276 -3.25 9.37 -2.43
N ILE A 277 -4.41 8.77 -2.77
CA ILE A 277 -5.05 8.99 -4.08
C ILE A 277 -5.34 10.48 -4.29
N ASP A 278 -5.04 10.97 -5.49
CA ASP A 278 -5.16 12.38 -5.88
C ASP A 278 -4.38 13.38 -4.98
N ALA A 279 -3.46 12.89 -4.15
CA ALA A 279 -2.76 13.72 -3.16
C ALA A 279 -1.30 14.01 -3.53
N GLY A 280 -0.96 14.06 -4.80
CA GLY A 280 0.39 14.46 -5.19
C GLY A 280 0.66 14.55 -6.67
N TYR A 281 1.79 15.20 -6.96
CA TYR A 281 2.25 15.49 -8.31
C TYR A 281 3.66 14.95 -8.52
N LEU A 282 3.97 14.53 -9.75
CA LEU A 282 5.33 14.49 -10.27
C LEU A 282 5.47 15.61 -11.29
N ILE A 283 6.38 16.55 -11.04
CA ILE A 283 6.59 17.71 -11.91
C ILE A 283 7.85 17.48 -12.72
N GLY A 284 7.70 17.59 -14.04
CA GLY A 284 8.81 17.53 -14.99
C GLY A 284 8.87 18.73 -15.89
N SER A 285 9.99 18.89 -16.59
CA SER A 285 10.22 19.91 -17.61
C SER A 285 10.66 19.28 -18.93
N VAL A 286 10.24 19.88 -20.03
CA VAL A 286 10.70 19.49 -21.37
C VAL A 286 12.15 19.92 -21.56
N LEU A 287 13.03 18.96 -21.85
CA LEU A 287 14.45 19.17 -22.11
C LEU A 287 14.72 19.39 -23.60
N ASP A 288 14.01 18.63 -24.47
CA ASP A 288 14.18 18.69 -25.93
C ASP A 288 12.90 18.22 -26.63
N ILE A 289 12.75 18.60 -27.88
CA ILE A 289 11.65 18.14 -28.76
C ILE A 289 12.27 17.66 -30.07
N VAL A 290 12.07 16.38 -30.34
CA VAL A 290 12.54 15.73 -31.57
C VAL A 290 11.34 15.25 -32.41
N GLU A 291 11.58 14.98 -33.68
CA GLU A 291 10.57 14.44 -34.59
C GLU A 291 11.09 13.21 -35.30
N ASN A 292 10.32 12.14 -35.19
CA ASN A 292 10.55 10.88 -35.89
C ASN A 292 9.22 10.25 -36.27
N GLY A 293 8.58 10.76 -37.31
CA GLY A 293 7.22 10.40 -37.71
C GLY A 293 6.14 11.01 -36.81
N ILE A 294 6.45 11.20 -35.53
CA ILE A 294 5.64 11.93 -34.54
C ILE A 294 6.54 12.90 -33.76
N LYS A 295 5.95 13.93 -33.15
CA LYS A 295 6.68 14.81 -32.23
C LYS A 295 6.87 14.12 -30.86
N ILE A 296 8.08 14.17 -30.33
CA ILE A 296 8.47 13.55 -29.08
C ILE A 296 9.06 14.63 -28.16
N ALA A 297 8.46 14.83 -27.01
CA ALA A 297 9.02 15.69 -25.96
C ALA A 297 9.80 14.83 -24.97
N ILE A 298 11.11 15.11 -24.84
CA ILE A 298 12.00 14.45 -23.87
C ILE A 298 11.97 15.24 -22.57
N LEU A 299 11.70 14.55 -21.46
CA LEU A 299 11.49 15.16 -20.16
C LEU A 299 12.65 14.86 -19.20
N ASP A 300 12.83 15.67 -18.17
CA ASP A 300 13.71 15.39 -17.03
C ASP A 300 13.12 14.39 -16.01
N VAL A 301 11.90 13.91 -16.25
CA VAL A 301 11.28 12.76 -15.57
C VAL A 301 11.30 11.54 -16.48
N SER A 302 11.21 10.35 -15.89
CA SER A 302 11.34 9.06 -16.59
C SER A 302 10.25 8.11 -16.12
N ALA A 303 9.60 7.41 -17.04
CA ALA A 303 8.70 6.32 -16.68
C ALA A 303 9.45 5.22 -15.91
N ALA A 304 10.62 4.81 -16.43
CA ALA A 304 11.41 3.74 -15.82
C ALA A 304 11.97 4.07 -14.42
N CYS A 305 12.25 5.35 -14.14
CA CYS A 305 12.92 5.76 -12.90
C CYS A 305 11.97 6.38 -11.88
N HIS A 306 10.97 7.13 -12.30
CA HIS A 306 10.18 7.99 -11.41
C HIS A 306 8.72 7.58 -11.31
N MET A 307 8.19 6.83 -12.27
CA MET A 307 6.83 6.28 -12.28
C MET A 307 6.82 4.88 -12.92
N PRO A 308 7.52 3.88 -12.31
CA PRO A 308 7.76 2.58 -12.97
C PRO A 308 6.49 1.81 -13.32
N ASP A 309 5.38 2.04 -12.61
CA ASP A 309 4.10 1.39 -12.91
C ASP A 309 3.56 1.74 -14.30
N VAL A 310 3.96 2.85 -14.89
CA VAL A 310 3.64 3.18 -16.29
C VAL A 310 4.14 2.08 -17.26
N ILE A 311 5.26 1.43 -16.92
CA ILE A 311 5.84 0.34 -17.70
C ILE A 311 5.43 -1.03 -17.15
N GLU A 312 5.43 -1.21 -15.83
CA GLU A 312 5.14 -2.49 -15.16
C GLU A 312 3.66 -2.85 -15.22
N MET A 313 2.79 -1.84 -15.22
CA MET A 313 1.33 -1.92 -15.22
C MET A 313 0.73 -1.03 -16.31
N PRO A 314 1.09 -1.13 -17.58
CA PRO A 314 0.92 -0.09 -18.59
C PRO A 314 -0.37 0.72 -18.46
N TYR A 315 -0.22 1.97 -18.09
CA TYR A 315 -1.29 2.97 -18.07
C TYR A 315 -0.73 4.33 -18.51
N ARG A 316 -1.59 5.24 -18.92
CA ARG A 316 -1.23 6.62 -19.25
C ARG A 316 -1.49 7.50 -18.03
N PRO A 317 -0.43 8.06 -17.38
CA PRO A 317 -0.60 8.91 -16.21
C PRO A 317 -1.50 10.11 -16.50
N PRO A 318 -2.39 10.51 -15.58
CA PRO A 318 -3.13 11.75 -15.70
C PRO A 318 -2.16 12.94 -15.71
N LEU A 319 -2.35 13.86 -16.65
CA LEU A 319 -1.51 15.03 -16.83
C LEU A 319 -2.39 16.27 -16.90
N GLN A 320 -2.10 17.27 -16.07
CA GLN A 320 -2.86 18.52 -16.02
C GLN A 320 -2.80 19.26 -17.36
N ASP A 321 -3.90 19.90 -17.75
CA ASP A 321 -4.03 20.68 -18.97
C ASP A 321 -3.65 19.92 -20.26
N SER A 322 -3.86 18.61 -20.27
CA SER A 322 -3.66 17.73 -21.43
C SER A 322 -4.93 16.96 -21.78
N PHE A 323 -4.94 16.40 -22.97
CA PHE A 323 -6.07 15.70 -23.57
C PHE A 323 -5.58 14.40 -24.20
N ASP A 324 -6.49 13.57 -24.71
CA ASP A 324 -6.14 12.35 -25.42
C ASP A 324 -5.38 12.70 -26.71
N ALA A 325 -4.54 11.76 -27.17
CA ALA A 325 -3.78 11.94 -28.41
C ALA A 325 -4.73 12.34 -29.56
N ASP A 326 -4.32 13.33 -30.33
CA ASP A 326 -5.07 13.86 -31.48
C ASP A 326 -6.41 14.57 -31.17
N GLU A 327 -6.77 14.72 -29.89
CA GLU A 327 -7.96 15.49 -29.49
C GLU A 327 -7.75 16.99 -29.67
N LYS A 328 -6.51 17.46 -29.48
CA LYS A 328 -6.11 18.86 -29.67
C LYS A 328 -5.05 19.00 -30.74
N GLU A 329 -4.79 20.24 -31.16
CA GLU A 329 -3.92 20.58 -32.30
C GLU A 329 -2.48 20.04 -32.16
N TYR A 330 -1.93 20.00 -30.93
CA TYR A 330 -0.52 19.69 -30.71
C TYR A 330 -0.35 18.37 -29.97
N THR A 331 -0.13 17.27 -30.70
CA THR A 331 0.11 15.92 -30.13
C THR A 331 1.60 15.67 -29.97
N TYR A 332 1.97 15.11 -28.82
CA TYR A 332 3.34 14.68 -28.49
C TYR A 332 3.33 13.33 -27.80
N ARG A 333 4.32 12.49 -28.14
CA ARG A 333 4.76 11.42 -27.26
C ARG A 333 5.66 12.01 -26.17
N LEU A 334 5.37 11.74 -24.91
CA LEU A 334 6.23 12.10 -23.79
C LEU A 334 7.15 10.93 -23.46
N GLY A 335 8.45 11.18 -23.38
CA GLY A 335 9.46 10.18 -23.06
C GLY A 335 10.44 10.70 -22.03
N GLY A 336 11.06 9.77 -21.28
CA GLY A 336 12.10 10.09 -20.32
C GLY A 336 13.48 10.30 -20.95
N ASN A 337 14.45 10.69 -20.10
CA ASN A 337 15.82 10.98 -20.50
C ASN A 337 16.77 9.80 -20.22
N THR A 338 16.28 8.56 -20.22
CA THR A 338 17.12 7.37 -20.10
C THR A 338 17.46 6.80 -21.49
N CYS A 339 18.48 5.92 -21.54
CA CYS A 339 18.81 5.19 -22.77
C CYS A 339 17.91 3.97 -23.02
N LEU A 340 16.89 3.73 -22.19
CA LEU A 340 15.93 2.67 -22.40
C LEU A 340 14.93 3.08 -23.51
N ALA A 341 14.91 2.35 -24.61
CA ALA A 341 13.98 2.64 -25.72
C ALA A 341 12.50 2.63 -25.29
N GLY A 342 12.14 1.86 -24.28
CA GLY A 342 10.80 1.78 -23.71
C GLY A 342 10.50 2.82 -22.61
N ASP A 343 11.36 3.82 -22.38
CA ASP A 343 11.10 4.90 -21.42
C ASP A 343 10.10 5.91 -22.00
N VAL A 344 8.89 5.45 -22.22
CA VAL A 344 7.77 6.19 -22.78
C VAL A 344 6.69 6.34 -21.71
N ILE A 345 6.24 7.58 -21.52
CA ILE A 345 5.21 7.93 -20.53
C ILE A 345 3.82 7.80 -21.16
N GLY A 346 3.64 8.32 -22.37
CA GLY A 346 2.38 8.24 -23.11
C GLY A 346 2.25 9.29 -24.19
N ASP A 347 1.16 9.21 -24.95
CA ASP A 347 0.82 10.15 -25.99
C ASP A 347 -0.28 11.10 -25.49
N TYR A 348 -0.05 12.41 -25.65
CA TYR A 348 -0.93 13.48 -25.16
C TYR A 348 -1.08 14.58 -26.19
N SER A 349 -2.22 15.27 -26.19
CA SER A 349 -2.40 16.48 -26.96
C SER A 349 -2.63 17.71 -26.07
N PHE A 350 -2.33 18.90 -26.63
CA PHE A 350 -2.35 20.18 -25.94
C PHE A 350 -2.98 21.27 -26.80
N GLU A 351 -3.57 22.29 -26.17
CA GLU A 351 -4.12 23.46 -26.87
C GLU A 351 -3.04 24.39 -27.41
N ALA A 352 -1.84 24.36 -26.81
CA ALA A 352 -0.69 25.14 -27.24
C ALA A 352 0.55 24.26 -27.43
N PRO A 353 1.49 24.64 -28.32
CA PRO A 353 2.67 23.82 -28.56
C PRO A 353 3.60 23.79 -27.33
N LEU A 354 4.11 22.62 -27.01
CA LEU A 354 5.18 22.49 -26.03
C LEU A 354 6.48 23.10 -26.57
N LYS A 355 7.32 23.56 -25.67
CA LYS A 355 8.66 24.10 -25.93
C LYS A 355 9.63 23.64 -24.85
N VAL A 356 10.91 23.69 -25.12
CA VAL A 356 11.95 23.46 -24.11
C VAL A 356 11.71 24.39 -22.91
N GLY A 357 11.70 23.81 -21.72
CA GLY A 357 11.35 24.48 -20.46
C GLY A 357 9.85 24.48 -20.13
N SER A 358 8.95 23.97 -20.99
CA SER A 358 7.54 23.75 -20.62
C SER A 358 7.46 22.80 -19.43
N ARG A 359 6.68 23.17 -18.43
CA ARG A 359 6.48 22.39 -17.20
C ARG A 359 5.23 21.52 -17.34
N LEU A 360 5.33 20.29 -16.90
CA LEU A 360 4.27 19.28 -16.95
C LEU A 360 4.00 18.78 -15.54
N TYR A 361 2.72 18.65 -15.17
CA TYR A 361 2.28 18.25 -13.83
C TYR A 361 1.50 16.94 -13.96
N PHE A 362 2.18 15.83 -13.77
CA PHE A 362 1.51 14.53 -13.66
C PHE A 362 0.81 14.47 -12.31
N THR A 363 -0.50 14.23 -12.33
CA THR A 363 -1.32 14.13 -11.11
C THR A 363 -1.40 12.70 -10.61
N ASP A 364 -1.88 12.52 -9.39
CA ASP A 364 -2.01 11.20 -8.73
C ASP A 364 -0.67 10.43 -8.61
N MET A 365 0.42 11.15 -8.33
CA MET A 365 1.79 10.64 -8.32
C MET A 365 2.38 10.51 -6.90
N ALA A 366 1.56 10.49 -5.84
CA ALA A 366 2.05 10.29 -4.48
C ALA A 366 2.30 8.82 -4.14
N MET A 367 1.53 7.90 -4.72
CA MET A 367 1.60 6.47 -4.43
C MET A 367 2.30 5.68 -5.52
N TYR A 368 2.92 4.56 -5.15
CA TYR A 368 3.64 3.64 -6.04
C TYR A 368 4.68 4.31 -6.96
N THR A 369 5.12 5.52 -6.63
CA THR A 369 6.15 6.30 -7.31
C THR A 369 7.41 6.42 -6.46
N MET A 370 7.38 7.25 -5.41
CA MET A 370 8.54 7.44 -4.50
C MET A 370 9.03 6.14 -3.88
N VAL A 371 8.13 5.21 -3.57
CA VAL A 371 8.46 3.88 -2.98
C VAL A 371 9.08 2.91 -4.00
N LYS A 372 8.94 3.17 -5.31
CA LYS A 372 9.44 2.32 -6.41
C LYS A 372 10.53 3.01 -7.23
N ASN A 373 10.82 4.27 -6.98
CA ASN A 373 11.77 5.05 -7.78
C ASN A 373 13.19 4.44 -7.75
N ASN A 374 13.95 4.73 -8.78
CA ASN A 374 15.31 4.25 -8.92
C ASN A 374 16.19 5.26 -9.66
N THR A 375 17.48 4.96 -9.75
CA THR A 375 18.49 5.81 -10.38
C THR A 375 19.13 5.16 -11.61
N PHE A 376 18.37 4.37 -12.35
CA PHE A 376 18.84 3.76 -13.59
C PHE A 376 19.41 4.83 -14.56
N ASN A 377 20.45 4.51 -15.29
CA ASN A 377 21.23 5.43 -16.14
C ASN A 377 21.79 6.67 -15.44
N GLY A 378 21.87 6.68 -14.09
CA GLY A 378 22.31 7.85 -13.34
C GLY A 378 21.27 8.96 -13.27
N MET A 379 19.99 8.67 -13.52
CA MET A 379 18.91 9.63 -13.35
C MET A 379 18.86 10.12 -11.90
N PRO A 380 18.78 11.43 -11.66
CA PRO A 380 18.62 11.97 -10.31
C PRO A 380 17.25 11.59 -9.75
N LEU A 381 17.20 11.30 -8.45
CA LEU A 381 15.91 11.16 -7.77
C LEU A 381 15.21 12.54 -7.71
N PRO A 382 13.90 12.64 -8.00
CA PRO A 382 13.15 13.87 -7.85
C PRO A 382 13.16 14.36 -6.41
N SER A 383 13.35 15.66 -6.19
CA SER A 383 13.23 16.26 -4.87
C SER A 383 11.82 16.09 -4.30
N ILE A 384 11.69 16.04 -2.97
CA ILE A 384 10.39 15.84 -2.29
C ILE A 384 9.95 17.16 -1.64
N TRP A 385 8.72 17.55 -1.92
CA TRP A 385 8.10 18.76 -1.42
C TRP A 385 6.71 18.46 -0.84
N ILE A 386 6.24 19.34 0.05
CA ILE A 386 4.87 19.32 0.59
C ILE A 386 4.19 20.64 0.25
N LEU A 387 3.07 20.58 -0.47
CA LEU A 387 2.17 21.72 -0.73
C LEU A 387 1.27 21.91 0.49
N GLY A 388 1.37 23.06 1.13
CA GLY A 388 0.56 23.44 2.29
C GLY A 388 -0.74 24.17 1.92
N ASP A 389 -1.58 24.44 2.94
CA ASP A 389 -2.84 25.17 2.79
C ASP A 389 -2.67 26.61 2.27
N ASP A 390 -1.51 27.20 2.43
CA ASP A 390 -1.18 28.55 1.97
C ASP A 390 -0.72 28.59 0.49
N GLY A 391 -0.79 27.44 -0.21
CA GLY A 391 -0.38 27.33 -1.61
C GLY A 391 1.13 27.32 -1.85
N LEU A 392 1.93 27.24 -0.78
CA LEU A 392 3.39 27.15 -0.89
C LEU A 392 3.88 25.74 -0.66
N CYS A 393 4.86 25.32 -1.45
CA CYS A 393 5.56 24.06 -1.32
C CYS A 393 6.78 24.24 -0.40
N THR A 394 6.88 23.41 0.61
CA THR A 394 8.04 23.31 1.52
C THR A 394 8.93 22.16 1.09
N LEU A 395 10.24 22.42 0.94
CA LEU A 395 11.21 21.39 0.61
C LEU A 395 11.38 20.42 1.80
N VAL A 396 11.21 19.12 1.54
CA VAL A 396 11.48 18.04 2.49
C VAL A 396 12.87 17.47 2.26
N LYS A 397 13.20 17.11 1.02
CA LYS A 397 14.47 16.46 0.69
C LYS A 397 14.91 16.78 -0.73
N GLU A 398 16.18 17.12 -0.89
CA GLU A 398 16.90 17.12 -2.18
C GLU A 398 17.83 15.91 -2.21
N PHE A 399 18.03 15.34 -3.40
CA PHE A 399 18.93 14.22 -3.63
C PHE A 399 20.07 14.65 -4.53
N GLY A 400 21.24 14.05 -4.32
CA GLY A 400 22.45 14.38 -5.07
C GLY A 400 23.24 13.14 -5.50
N TYR A 401 24.45 13.38 -5.98
CA TYR A 401 25.33 12.31 -6.46
C TYR A 401 25.61 11.23 -5.40
N GLU A 402 25.71 11.59 -4.12
CA GLU A 402 25.97 10.64 -3.05
C GLU A 402 24.81 9.64 -2.85
N ASP A 403 23.55 10.08 -3.06
CA ASP A 403 22.39 9.18 -3.00
C ASP A 403 22.42 8.12 -4.13
N PHE A 404 22.96 8.48 -5.30
CA PHE A 404 23.23 7.53 -6.38
C PHE A 404 24.38 6.58 -6.03
N LYS A 405 25.52 7.14 -5.61
CA LYS A 405 26.76 6.40 -5.39
C LYS A 405 26.66 5.39 -4.24
N MET A 406 26.00 5.75 -3.13
CA MET A 406 25.87 4.87 -1.96
C MET A 406 25.11 3.56 -2.24
N ARG A 407 24.39 3.47 -3.36
CA ARG A 407 23.67 2.25 -3.75
C ARG A 407 24.54 1.25 -4.52
N LEU A 408 25.69 1.67 -5.01
CA LEU A 408 26.59 0.91 -5.87
C LEU A 408 27.83 0.45 -5.11
#